data_0bb5517a163ed90b7ee922fc06655dd9
#
_entry.id   0bb5517a163ed90b7ee922fc06655dd9
#
_cell.length_a   1.000
_cell.length_b   1.000
_cell.length_c   1.000
_cell.angle_alpha   90.00
_cell.angle_beta   90.00
_cell.angle_gamma   90.00
#
_symmetry.space_group_name_H-M   'P 1'
#
loop_
_entity.id
_entity.type
_entity.pdbx_description
1 polymer ?
#
loop_
_entity_poly.entity_id
_entity_poly.type
_entity_poly.pdbx_seq_one_letter_code
_entity_poly.pdbx_strand_id
1 'polypeptide(L)'
;MTVRSLGLIMGLICAFAASAAEPEREVTWLKNNAPPFYLIDAPDGETGFGDRIQSMLERALPQYRHRTVQMPLSRLEQSWGRYAPLCFATMIHEPPLNHRYQLSAPYVMYLPHGLITTRAFARTLQTESDGAVSLSTLLDQQVVSLGHIAGRTYGSALDGILNANRDQLDVVQRVGANETTGALAMLQHRRFDVIIEYGFVLNHMPTEMVNQPPLTFVPISETRGQVILGAVGCSNSPEGHEVLAAINEAMPPLMRSEEYLRAVSRWLVPATMQAEYWRRYDEALYPPALQQ
;
A
#
# COMPACT_ATOMS: atom_id res chain seq x y z
N MET A 1 -74.62 48.71 -31.37
CA MET A 1 -73.85 48.69 -30.09
C MET A 1 -73.25 47.31 -29.93
N THR A 2 -71.96 47.17 -30.29
CA THR A 2 -71.22 45.89 -30.27
C THR A 2 -70.13 45.97 -29.19
N VAL A 3 -70.29 45.19 -28.15
CA VAL A 3 -69.33 45.08 -27.07
C VAL A 3 -68.28 44.03 -27.47
N ARG A 4 -67.01 44.46 -27.61
CA ARG A 4 -65.88 43.57 -27.85
C ARG A 4 -65.32 43.12 -26.46
N SER A 5 -65.38 41.85 -26.15
CA SER A 5 -64.75 41.23 -25.01
C SER A 5 -63.26 40.96 -25.29
N LEU A 6 -62.38 41.57 -24.49
CA LEU A 6 -60.93 41.39 -24.53
C LEU A 6 -60.57 40.22 -23.62
N GLY A 7 -60.23 39.09 -24.20
CA GLY A 7 -59.72 37.89 -23.41
C GLY A 7 -58.25 38.07 -23.02
N LEU A 8 -57.97 38.09 -21.73
CA LEU A 8 -56.65 38.15 -21.11
C LEU A 8 -56.09 36.72 -21.07
N ILE A 9 -55.12 36.41 -21.91
CA ILE A 9 -54.41 35.12 -21.88
C ILE A 9 -53.23 35.31 -20.90
N MET A 10 -53.35 34.71 -19.68
CA MET A 10 -52.33 34.67 -18.66
C MET A 10 -51.38 33.49 -18.99
N GLY A 11 -50.24 33.77 -19.60
CA GLY A 11 -49.22 32.76 -19.90
C GLY A 11 -48.51 32.30 -18.61
N LEU A 12 -48.68 31.03 -18.28
CA LEU A 12 -48.00 30.36 -17.16
C LEU A 12 -46.53 30.06 -17.57
N ILE A 13 -45.58 30.88 -17.17
CA ILE A 13 -44.13 30.61 -17.36
C ILE A 13 -43.70 29.58 -16.33
N CYS A 14 -43.63 28.30 -16.74
CA CYS A 14 -42.94 27.27 -15.93
C CYS A 14 -41.42 27.54 -16.02
N ALA A 15 -40.88 28.13 -14.96
CA ALA A 15 -39.43 28.21 -14.79
C ALA A 15 -38.91 26.78 -14.45
N PHE A 16 -38.34 26.09 -15.45
CA PHE A 16 -37.51 24.93 -15.21
C PHE A 16 -36.24 25.41 -14.50
N ALA A 17 -36.17 25.20 -13.19
CA ALA A 17 -34.91 25.30 -12.47
C ALA A 17 -34.01 24.17 -13.01
N ALA A 18 -33.08 24.51 -13.89
CA ALA A 18 -31.98 23.65 -14.25
C ALA A 18 -31.15 23.43 -12.97
N SER A 19 -31.36 22.28 -12.32
CA SER A 19 -30.45 21.83 -11.27
C SER A 19 -29.08 21.63 -11.96
N ALA A 20 -28.16 22.56 -11.73
CA ALA A 20 -26.78 22.38 -12.10
C ALA A 20 -26.31 21.12 -11.34
N ALA A 21 -26.06 20.04 -12.07
CA ALA A 21 -25.45 18.87 -11.48
C ALA A 21 -24.11 19.34 -10.85
N GLU A 22 -23.94 19.16 -9.54
CA GLU A 22 -22.64 19.38 -8.93
C GLU A 22 -21.60 18.58 -9.72
N PRO A 23 -20.40 19.14 -9.93
CA PRO A 23 -19.35 18.44 -10.63
C PRO A 23 -19.11 17.10 -9.93
N GLU A 24 -19.18 16.02 -10.67
CA GLU A 24 -19.00 14.66 -10.17
C GLU A 24 -17.60 14.54 -9.54
N ARG A 25 -17.51 14.40 -8.23
CA ARG A 25 -16.25 14.27 -7.51
C ARG A 25 -15.66 12.91 -7.81
N GLU A 26 -14.49 12.84 -8.42
CA GLU A 26 -13.81 11.58 -8.79
C GLU A 26 -12.61 11.31 -7.89
N VAL A 27 -12.40 10.04 -7.51
CA VAL A 27 -11.18 9.53 -6.87
C VAL A 27 -10.54 8.50 -7.79
N THR A 28 -9.28 8.70 -8.13
CA THR A 28 -8.49 7.73 -8.89
C THR A 28 -7.64 6.89 -7.93
N TRP A 29 -7.87 5.59 -7.90
CA TRP A 29 -7.08 4.65 -7.11
C TRP A 29 -5.95 4.06 -7.92
N LEU A 30 -4.74 4.06 -7.36
CA LEU A 30 -3.61 3.36 -7.94
C LEU A 30 -3.59 1.91 -7.49
N LYS A 31 -3.31 1.01 -8.43
CA LYS A 31 -2.93 -0.38 -8.18
C LYS A 31 -1.60 -0.69 -8.85
N ASN A 32 -0.74 -1.41 -8.17
CA ASN A 32 0.46 -2.02 -8.74
C ASN A 32 0.36 -3.55 -8.63
N ASN A 33 1.15 -4.30 -9.39
CA ASN A 33 1.16 -5.75 -9.27
C ASN A 33 2.16 -6.18 -8.20
N ALA A 34 1.70 -6.22 -6.96
CA ALA A 34 2.49 -6.52 -5.78
C ALA A 34 1.73 -7.45 -4.81
N PRO A 35 1.62 -8.75 -5.11
CA PRO A 35 1.05 -9.71 -4.17
C PRO A 35 1.79 -9.71 -2.83
N PRO A 36 1.09 -9.84 -1.71
CA PRO A 36 -0.35 -10.05 -1.55
C PRO A 36 -1.18 -8.77 -1.39
N PHE A 37 -0.59 -7.59 -1.61
CA PHE A 37 -1.32 -6.31 -1.53
C PHE A 37 -2.34 -6.17 -2.66
N TYR A 38 -1.89 -6.33 -3.89
CA TYR A 38 -2.74 -6.27 -5.08
C TYR A 38 -2.47 -7.49 -5.96
N LEU A 39 -3.55 -8.15 -6.36
CA LEU A 39 -3.53 -9.30 -7.27
C LEU A 39 -4.12 -8.85 -8.60
N ILE A 40 -3.25 -8.68 -9.59
CA ILE A 40 -3.66 -8.31 -10.93
C ILE A 40 -3.85 -9.59 -11.75
N ASP A 41 -5.02 -9.72 -12.38
CA ASP A 41 -5.37 -10.87 -13.23
C ASP A 41 -5.28 -12.24 -12.53
N ALA A 42 -5.64 -12.28 -11.24
CA ALA A 42 -5.71 -13.55 -10.52
C ALA A 42 -6.75 -14.50 -11.17
N PRO A 43 -6.40 -15.78 -11.43
CA PRO A 43 -7.24 -16.69 -12.22
C PRO A 43 -8.69 -16.84 -11.73
N ASP A 44 -8.89 -16.80 -10.40
CA ASP A 44 -10.19 -17.01 -9.77
C ASP A 44 -10.85 -15.70 -9.32
N GLY A 45 -10.38 -14.54 -9.84
CA GLY A 45 -10.84 -13.24 -9.39
C GLY A 45 -10.47 -12.95 -7.92
N GLU A 46 -9.47 -13.64 -7.39
CA GLU A 46 -8.97 -13.41 -6.05
C GLU A 46 -8.41 -11.99 -5.93
N THR A 47 -8.62 -11.38 -4.76
CA THR A 47 -8.21 -10.00 -4.48
C THR A 47 -7.30 -9.97 -3.27
N GLY A 48 -6.24 -9.18 -3.36
CA GLY A 48 -5.28 -8.99 -2.28
C GLY A 48 -5.78 -8.07 -1.17
N PHE A 49 -4.91 -7.81 -0.19
CA PHE A 49 -5.22 -6.92 0.94
C PHE A 49 -5.59 -5.51 0.48
N GLY A 50 -4.76 -4.88 -0.35
CA GLY A 50 -4.99 -3.51 -0.85
C GLY A 50 -6.26 -3.41 -1.70
N ASP A 51 -6.57 -4.46 -2.49
CA ASP A 51 -7.83 -4.55 -3.25
C ASP A 51 -9.04 -4.51 -2.31
N ARG A 52 -8.97 -5.25 -1.20
CA ARG A 52 -10.06 -5.30 -0.21
C ARG A 52 -10.25 -3.96 0.48
N ILE A 53 -9.17 -3.31 0.92
CA ILE A 53 -9.24 -1.99 1.53
C ILE A 53 -9.82 -0.96 0.57
N GLN A 54 -9.34 -0.91 -0.67
CA GLN A 54 -9.88 -0.02 -1.67
C GLN A 54 -11.38 -0.25 -1.86
N SER A 55 -11.80 -1.50 -2.04
CA SER A 55 -13.21 -1.85 -2.24
C SER A 55 -14.11 -1.47 -1.04
N MET A 56 -13.60 -1.60 0.19
CA MET A 56 -14.32 -1.15 1.40
C MET A 56 -14.46 0.38 1.43
N LEU A 57 -13.41 1.11 1.06
CA LEU A 57 -13.45 2.57 0.97
C LEU A 57 -14.37 3.06 -0.14
N GLU A 58 -14.38 2.40 -1.31
CA GLU A 58 -15.30 2.73 -2.41
C GLU A 58 -16.77 2.62 -1.97
N ARG A 59 -17.11 1.58 -1.20
CA ARG A 59 -18.46 1.42 -0.64
C ARG A 59 -18.79 2.43 0.46
N ALA A 60 -17.79 2.83 1.24
CA ALA A 60 -17.96 3.77 2.35
C ALA A 60 -18.02 5.24 1.88
N LEU A 61 -17.55 5.53 0.67
CA LEU A 61 -17.46 6.87 0.09
C LEU A 61 -18.30 7.00 -1.19
N PRO A 62 -19.61 6.72 -1.15
CA PRO A 62 -20.47 6.69 -2.33
C PRO A 62 -20.69 8.06 -2.99
N GLN A 63 -20.31 9.15 -2.31
CA GLN A 63 -20.34 10.52 -2.85
C GLN A 63 -19.24 10.78 -3.89
N TYR A 64 -18.30 9.87 -4.07
CA TYR A 64 -17.26 9.94 -5.09
C TYR A 64 -17.49 8.91 -6.18
N ARG A 65 -17.16 9.27 -7.41
CA ARG A 65 -16.96 8.31 -8.48
C ARG A 65 -15.56 7.73 -8.37
N HIS A 66 -15.47 6.41 -8.30
CA HIS A 66 -14.21 5.70 -8.14
C HIS A 66 -13.71 5.17 -9.48
N ARG A 67 -12.44 5.43 -9.76
CA ARG A 67 -11.73 4.94 -10.93
C ARG A 67 -10.43 4.28 -10.47
N THR A 68 -10.04 3.18 -11.09
CA THR A 68 -8.75 2.53 -10.82
C THR A 68 -7.82 2.67 -12.01
N VAL A 69 -6.55 2.98 -11.74
CA VAL A 69 -5.45 2.96 -12.71
C VAL A 69 -4.39 1.98 -12.25
N GLN A 70 -3.89 1.21 -13.20
CA GLN A 70 -2.81 0.26 -12.94
C GLN A 70 -1.49 0.82 -13.45
N MET A 71 -0.49 0.88 -12.58
CA MET A 71 0.87 1.28 -12.97
C MET A 71 1.92 0.75 -11.98
N PRO A 72 3.17 0.57 -12.41
CA PRO A 72 4.27 0.22 -11.51
C PRO A 72 4.60 1.37 -10.54
N LEU A 73 5.10 1.04 -9.34
CA LEU A 73 5.49 2.02 -8.31
C LEU A 73 6.50 3.05 -8.83
N SER A 74 7.39 2.66 -9.74
CA SER A 74 8.35 3.57 -10.36
C SER A 74 7.71 4.77 -11.07
N ARG A 75 6.40 4.71 -11.39
CA ARG A 75 5.64 5.83 -11.99
C ARG A 75 4.84 6.64 -10.97
N LEU A 76 4.70 6.16 -9.74
CA LEU A 76 3.86 6.81 -8.73
C LEU A 76 4.28 8.26 -8.51
N GLU A 77 5.57 8.51 -8.28
CA GLU A 77 6.08 9.86 -8.01
C GLU A 77 5.78 10.87 -9.12
N GLN A 78 5.77 10.42 -10.37
CA GLN A 78 5.46 11.27 -11.52
C GLN A 78 3.96 11.40 -11.77
N SER A 79 3.14 10.60 -11.07
CA SER A 79 1.70 10.52 -11.28
C SER A 79 0.91 11.38 -10.30
N TRP A 80 1.52 11.76 -9.18
CA TRP A 80 0.93 12.75 -8.27
C TRP A 80 0.65 14.04 -9.05
N GLY A 81 -0.61 14.48 -9.07
CA GLY A 81 -1.06 15.66 -9.82
C GLY A 81 -1.45 15.44 -11.29
N ARG A 82 -1.27 14.23 -11.86
CA ARG A 82 -1.83 13.89 -13.18
C ARG A 82 -3.29 13.48 -13.12
N TYR A 83 -3.67 12.89 -12.01
CA TYR A 83 -5.02 12.45 -11.69
C TYR A 83 -5.48 13.27 -10.50
N ALA A 84 -6.68 13.79 -10.53
CA ALA A 84 -7.19 14.63 -9.47
C ALA A 84 -8.44 13.97 -8.83
N PRO A 85 -8.30 13.56 -7.56
CA PRO A 85 -7.12 13.18 -6.81
C PRO A 85 -6.68 11.74 -7.09
N LEU A 86 -5.36 11.47 -7.07
CA LEU A 86 -4.80 10.12 -7.09
C LEU A 86 -4.62 9.64 -5.65
N CYS A 87 -5.09 8.45 -5.33
CA CYS A 87 -4.92 7.80 -4.03
C CYS A 87 -4.29 6.42 -4.16
N PHE A 88 -3.47 6.02 -3.18
CA PHE A 88 -2.86 4.70 -3.08
C PHE A 88 -3.04 4.15 -1.67
N ALA A 89 -3.70 2.99 -1.54
CA ALA A 89 -4.19 2.54 -0.25
C ALA A 89 -3.13 1.90 0.67
N THR A 90 -1.95 1.54 0.16
CA THR A 90 -0.98 0.73 0.92
C THR A 90 0.37 1.42 1.09
N MET A 91 0.36 2.68 1.49
CA MET A 91 1.59 3.44 1.78
C MET A 91 2.04 3.22 3.23
N ILE A 92 3.34 3.32 3.47
CA ILE A 92 3.89 3.38 4.82
C ILE A 92 3.53 4.74 5.43
N HIS A 93 3.02 4.73 6.66
CA HIS A 93 2.67 5.94 7.40
C HIS A 93 3.93 6.56 8.04
N GLU A 94 4.66 7.31 7.24
CA GLU A 94 5.79 8.15 7.68
C GLU A 94 5.68 9.53 7.02
N PRO A 95 6.37 10.55 7.55
CA PRO A 95 6.37 11.86 6.92
C PRO A 95 6.68 11.75 5.42
N PRO A 96 5.88 12.39 4.55
CA PRO A 96 6.09 12.33 3.11
C PRO A 96 7.51 12.81 2.74
N LEU A 97 8.18 12.07 1.86
CA LEU A 97 9.50 12.43 1.33
C LEU A 97 9.48 13.74 0.52
N ASN A 98 8.30 14.13 0.05
CA ASN A 98 8.07 15.37 -0.70
C ASN A 98 6.64 15.87 -0.47
N HIS A 99 6.34 17.08 -0.97
CA HIS A 99 5.03 17.72 -0.81
C HIS A 99 4.00 17.31 -1.87
N ARG A 100 4.16 16.19 -2.56
CA ARG A 100 3.26 15.79 -3.65
C ARG A 100 2.05 15.00 -3.16
N TYR A 101 2.13 14.40 -2.00
CA TYR A 101 1.03 13.64 -1.38
C TYR A 101 0.93 13.91 0.11
N GLN A 102 -0.19 13.52 0.67
CA GLN A 102 -0.44 13.47 2.12
C GLN A 102 -1.00 12.11 2.50
N LEU A 103 -0.93 11.77 3.77
CA LEU A 103 -1.34 10.48 4.32
C LEU A 103 -2.57 10.64 5.22
N SER A 104 -3.45 9.62 5.18
CA SER A 104 -4.50 9.45 6.19
C SER A 104 -3.91 9.15 7.57
N ALA A 105 -4.73 9.13 8.61
CA ALA A 105 -4.39 8.42 9.83
C ALA A 105 -4.01 6.96 9.49
N PRO A 106 -3.12 6.33 10.27
CA PRO A 106 -2.74 4.94 10.05
C PRO A 106 -3.94 4.02 10.32
N TYR A 107 -4.09 3.01 9.49
CA TYR A 107 -5.22 2.08 9.58
C TYR A 107 -4.81 0.62 9.64
N VAL A 108 -3.56 0.30 9.39
CA VAL A 108 -3.03 -1.07 9.39
C VAL A 108 -1.64 -1.10 10.01
N MET A 109 -1.30 -2.23 10.61
CA MET A 109 0.03 -2.53 11.10
C MET A 109 0.64 -3.64 10.24
N TYR A 110 1.88 -3.43 9.78
CA TYR A 110 2.69 -4.46 9.15
C TYR A 110 3.76 -4.93 10.14
N LEU A 111 4.11 -6.21 10.06
CA LEU A 111 5.33 -6.71 10.67
C LEU A 111 6.55 -6.10 9.99
N PRO A 112 7.71 -5.99 10.66
CA PRO A 112 8.87 -5.34 10.08
C PRO A 112 9.34 -6.03 8.81
N HIS A 113 9.97 -5.26 7.92
CA HIS A 113 10.72 -5.80 6.81
C HIS A 113 11.91 -6.65 7.30
N GLY A 114 12.30 -7.61 6.49
CA GLY A 114 13.51 -8.37 6.63
C GLY A 114 14.09 -8.66 5.25
N LEU A 115 15.07 -9.53 5.20
CA LEU A 115 15.63 -10.02 3.95
C LEU A 115 14.88 -11.28 3.49
N ILE A 116 14.48 -11.31 2.23
CA ILE A 116 14.14 -12.58 1.56
C ILE A 116 15.36 -13.00 0.75
N THR A 117 15.74 -14.26 0.89
CA THR A 117 16.87 -14.86 0.19
C THR A 117 16.63 -16.35 -0.02
N THR A 118 17.51 -17.01 -0.77
CA THR A 118 17.45 -18.48 -0.87
C THR A 118 17.89 -19.13 0.44
N ARG A 119 17.28 -20.27 0.81
CA ARG A 119 17.69 -21.01 2.01
C ARG A 119 19.17 -21.40 2.00
N ALA A 120 19.74 -21.62 0.82
CA ALA A 120 21.16 -21.92 0.70
C ALA A 120 22.03 -20.72 1.08
N PHE A 121 21.69 -19.52 0.59
CA PHE A 121 22.43 -18.30 0.90
C PHE A 121 22.23 -17.87 2.37
N ALA A 122 21.00 -17.99 2.90
CA ALA A 122 20.73 -17.67 4.31
C ALA A 122 21.65 -18.38 5.30
N ARG A 123 22.09 -19.62 4.98
CA ARG A 123 23.02 -20.39 5.83
C ARG A 123 24.44 -19.86 5.83
N THR A 124 24.79 -18.99 4.90
CA THR A 124 26.12 -18.37 4.82
C THR A 124 26.17 -17.04 5.56
N LEU A 125 25.00 -16.47 5.92
CA LEU A 125 24.92 -15.20 6.61
C LEU A 125 25.32 -15.37 8.08
N GLN A 126 26.06 -14.38 8.59
CA GLN A 126 26.32 -14.26 10.01
C GLN A 126 25.09 -13.70 10.70
N THR A 127 24.47 -14.50 11.57
CA THR A 127 23.26 -14.12 12.30
C THR A 127 23.57 -13.88 13.77
N GLU A 128 22.79 -13.00 14.38
CA GLU A 128 22.74 -12.83 15.84
C GLU A 128 22.03 -14.04 16.51
N SER A 129 22.01 -14.07 17.83
CA SER A 129 21.45 -15.20 18.61
C SER A 129 19.95 -15.48 18.35
N ASP A 130 19.21 -14.48 17.88
CA ASP A 130 17.79 -14.57 17.51
C ASP A 130 17.56 -14.85 16.01
N GLY A 131 18.64 -15.07 15.26
CA GLY A 131 18.61 -15.35 13.82
C GLY A 131 18.51 -14.10 12.93
N ALA A 132 18.54 -12.90 13.50
CA ALA A 132 18.55 -11.65 12.73
C ALA A 132 19.95 -11.36 12.15
N VAL A 133 19.98 -10.56 11.10
CA VAL A 133 21.22 -10.05 10.47
C VAL A 133 21.26 -8.53 10.57
N SER A 134 22.43 -7.96 10.72
CA SER A 134 22.63 -6.51 10.57
C SER A 134 22.73 -6.15 9.10
N LEU A 135 21.75 -5.39 8.59
CA LEU A 135 21.74 -4.92 7.21
C LEU A 135 22.94 -3.99 6.95
N SER A 136 23.21 -3.06 7.85
CA SER A 136 24.34 -2.15 7.72
C SER A 136 25.67 -2.92 7.61
N THR A 137 25.88 -3.92 8.47
CA THR A 137 27.10 -4.76 8.41
C THR A 137 27.21 -5.52 7.08
N LEU A 138 26.11 -6.09 6.58
CA LEU A 138 26.13 -6.81 5.29
C LEU A 138 26.48 -5.90 4.12
N LEU A 139 25.98 -4.65 4.14
CA LEU A 139 26.26 -3.68 3.09
C LEU A 139 27.67 -3.11 3.18
N ASP A 140 28.14 -2.76 4.38
CA ASP A 140 29.51 -2.26 4.62
C ASP A 140 30.59 -3.26 4.20
N GLN A 141 30.32 -4.55 4.41
CA GLN A 141 31.23 -5.61 4.01
C GLN A 141 31.13 -5.97 2.52
N GLN A 142 30.18 -5.42 1.78
CA GLN A 142 29.91 -5.72 0.37
C GLN A 142 29.77 -7.22 0.08
N VAL A 143 29.18 -7.95 1.02
CA VAL A 143 29.02 -9.42 0.90
C VAL A 143 27.71 -9.84 0.25
N VAL A 144 26.85 -8.89 -0.10
CA VAL A 144 25.56 -9.16 -0.72
C VAL A 144 25.26 -8.20 -1.87
N SER A 145 24.66 -8.70 -2.93
CA SER A 145 23.98 -7.91 -3.96
C SER A 145 22.50 -7.77 -3.61
N LEU A 146 21.96 -6.54 -3.70
CA LEU A 146 20.60 -6.21 -3.29
C LEU A 146 19.67 -6.04 -4.48
N GLY A 147 18.59 -6.81 -4.53
CA GLY A 147 17.46 -6.53 -5.41
C GLY A 147 16.60 -5.39 -4.86
N HIS A 148 16.24 -4.43 -5.70
CA HIS A 148 15.40 -3.30 -5.32
C HIS A 148 14.27 -3.09 -6.33
N ILE A 149 13.03 -3.05 -5.85
CA ILE A 149 11.89 -2.70 -6.69
C ILE A 149 11.86 -1.17 -6.86
N ALA A 150 11.95 -0.72 -8.11
CA ALA A 150 12.03 0.71 -8.40
C ALA A 150 10.80 1.48 -7.88
N GLY A 151 11.05 2.53 -7.11
CA GLY A 151 10.02 3.35 -6.46
C GLY A 151 9.54 2.82 -5.09
N ARG A 152 10.07 1.68 -4.62
CA ARG A 152 9.73 1.15 -3.30
C ARG A 152 10.54 1.83 -2.20
N THR A 153 9.89 2.09 -1.09
CA THR A 153 10.49 2.55 0.17
C THR A 153 10.23 1.53 1.27
N TYR A 154 11.10 1.51 2.26
CA TYR A 154 11.07 0.52 3.35
C TYR A 154 10.90 1.16 4.73
N GLY A 155 10.69 2.49 4.74
CA GLY A 155 10.66 3.30 5.94
C GLY A 155 12.02 3.93 6.26
N SER A 156 11.98 5.02 7.05
CA SER A 156 13.12 5.92 7.29
C SER A 156 14.36 5.19 7.80
N ALA A 157 14.20 4.17 8.65
CA ALA A 157 15.32 3.42 9.21
C ALA A 157 16.10 2.66 8.12
N LEU A 158 15.42 1.85 7.32
CA LEU A 158 16.09 1.05 6.28
C LEU A 158 16.50 1.91 5.08
N ASP A 159 15.66 2.86 4.67
CA ASP A 159 15.99 3.79 3.58
C ASP A 159 17.20 4.66 3.95
N GLY A 160 17.38 5.02 5.23
CA GLY A 160 18.55 5.69 5.75
C GLY A 160 19.83 4.86 5.59
N ILE A 161 19.78 3.57 5.94
CA ILE A 161 20.91 2.64 5.76
C ILE A 161 21.26 2.48 4.27
N LEU A 162 20.24 2.28 3.42
CA LEU A 162 20.45 2.15 1.97
C LEU A 162 21.07 3.42 1.36
N ASN A 163 20.61 4.60 1.78
CA ASN A 163 21.14 5.86 1.30
C ASN A 163 22.58 6.12 1.75
N ALA A 164 22.92 5.75 3.01
CA ALA A 164 24.28 5.87 3.53
C ALA A 164 25.29 5.01 2.76
N ASN A 165 24.83 3.87 2.22
CA ASN A 165 25.66 2.91 1.48
C ASN A 165 25.53 3.02 -0.04
N ARG A 166 24.81 4.01 -0.57
CA ARG A 166 24.41 4.11 -1.98
C ARG A 166 25.56 3.91 -2.98
N ASP A 167 26.71 4.50 -2.71
CA ASP A 167 27.86 4.47 -3.64
C ASP A 167 28.62 3.13 -3.62
N GLN A 168 28.36 2.28 -2.63
CA GLN A 168 29.02 0.99 -2.44
C GLN A 168 28.10 -0.20 -2.72
N LEU A 169 26.79 0.08 -2.88
CA LEU A 169 25.78 -0.97 -3.06
C LEU A 169 25.80 -1.54 -4.47
N ASP A 170 25.95 -2.86 -4.57
CA ASP A 170 25.56 -3.62 -5.75
C ASP A 170 24.04 -3.78 -5.77
N VAL A 171 23.36 -2.84 -6.43
CA VAL A 171 21.88 -2.80 -6.51
C VAL A 171 21.40 -3.20 -7.88
N VAL A 172 20.66 -4.29 -7.94
CA VAL A 172 19.95 -4.72 -9.14
C VAL A 172 18.50 -4.21 -9.08
N GLN A 173 18.21 -3.21 -9.91
CA GLN A 173 16.86 -2.64 -9.96
C GLN A 173 15.88 -3.50 -10.74
N ARG A 174 14.72 -3.78 -10.15
CA ARG A 174 13.57 -4.38 -10.83
C ARG A 174 12.59 -3.29 -11.25
N VAL A 175 12.40 -3.15 -12.55
CA VAL A 175 11.43 -2.22 -13.16
C VAL A 175 10.40 -3.01 -13.96
N GLY A 176 9.16 -2.53 -14.01
CA GLY A 176 8.09 -3.08 -14.85
C GLY A 176 6.94 -3.67 -14.06
N ALA A 177 6.05 -4.38 -14.75
CA ALA A 177 4.82 -4.90 -14.18
C ALA A 177 5.02 -6.00 -13.15
N ASN A 178 4.74 -6.94 -12.79
CA ASN A 178 5.04 -8.05 -11.86
C ASN A 178 6.17 -7.72 -10.88
N GLU A 179 6.02 -6.67 -10.08
CA GLU A 179 7.10 -6.11 -9.26
C GLU A 179 7.63 -7.12 -8.25
N THR A 180 6.77 -7.61 -7.36
CA THR A 180 7.18 -8.53 -6.29
C THR A 180 7.51 -9.91 -6.83
N THR A 181 6.61 -10.54 -7.60
CA THR A 181 6.86 -11.89 -8.13
C THR A 181 8.04 -11.92 -9.09
N GLY A 182 8.21 -10.88 -9.91
CA GLY A 182 9.37 -10.74 -10.79
C GLY A 182 10.68 -10.58 -10.04
N ALA A 183 10.70 -9.82 -8.94
CA ALA A 183 11.88 -9.69 -8.09
C ALA A 183 12.22 -11.03 -7.39
N LEU A 184 11.24 -11.74 -6.85
CA LEU A 184 11.46 -13.06 -6.25
C LEU A 184 11.96 -14.09 -7.26
N ALA A 185 11.46 -14.08 -8.50
CA ALA A 185 11.97 -14.93 -9.56
C ALA A 185 13.44 -14.60 -9.90
N MET A 186 13.79 -13.33 -9.99
CA MET A 186 15.19 -12.90 -10.20
C MET A 186 16.10 -13.38 -9.06
N LEU A 187 15.65 -13.31 -7.81
CA LEU A 187 16.36 -13.83 -6.64
C LEU A 187 16.57 -15.35 -6.75
N GLN A 188 15.55 -16.14 -7.12
CA GLN A 188 15.65 -17.58 -7.33
C GLN A 188 16.65 -17.92 -8.44
N HIS A 189 16.75 -17.07 -9.47
CA HIS A 189 17.73 -17.19 -10.55
C HIS A 189 19.10 -16.57 -10.24
N ARG A 190 19.36 -16.21 -8.97
CA ARG A 190 20.64 -15.66 -8.48
C ARG A 190 21.09 -14.41 -9.25
N ARG A 191 20.15 -13.53 -9.60
CA ARG A 191 20.47 -12.22 -10.20
C ARG A 191 20.93 -11.22 -9.15
N PHE A 192 20.60 -11.47 -7.90
CA PHE A 192 21.05 -10.82 -6.67
C PHE A 192 20.88 -11.80 -5.50
N ASP A 193 21.44 -11.49 -4.34
CA ASP A 193 21.50 -12.40 -3.20
C ASP A 193 20.34 -12.21 -2.24
N VAL A 194 19.88 -10.97 -2.05
CA VAL A 194 18.85 -10.60 -1.08
C VAL A 194 17.91 -9.54 -1.64
N ILE A 195 16.68 -9.50 -1.12
CA ILE A 195 15.74 -8.40 -1.31
C ILE A 195 15.12 -8.04 0.04
N ILE A 196 14.92 -6.75 0.30
CA ILE A 196 14.16 -6.30 1.47
C ILE A 196 12.68 -6.43 1.16
N GLU A 197 11.96 -7.18 2.00
CA GLU A 197 10.53 -7.43 1.80
C GLU A 197 9.85 -7.85 3.11
N TYR A 198 8.53 -7.88 3.12
CA TYR A 198 7.75 -8.43 4.22
C TYR A 198 7.76 -9.96 4.19
N GLY A 199 7.90 -10.58 5.36
CA GLY A 199 7.92 -12.04 5.47
C GLY A 199 6.63 -12.72 4.98
N PHE A 200 5.47 -12.07 5.13
CA PHE A 200 4.19 -12.63 4.70
C PHE A 200 4.08 -12.78 3.17
N VAL A 201 4.92 -12.10 2.39
CA VAL A 201 4.97 -12.27 0.92
C VAL A 201 5.26 -13.70 0.52
N LEU A 202 6.08 -14.41 1.29
CA LEU A 202 6.41 -15.82 1.04
C LEU A 202 5.21 -16.77 1.16
N ASN A 203 4.20 -16.40 1.95
CA ASN A 203 2.99 -17.21 2.13
C ASN A 203 2.04 -17.14 0.91
N HIS A 204 2.31 -16.22 0.00
CA HIS A 204 1.45 -15.92 -1.16
C HIS A 204 2.20 -16.02 -2.48
N MET A 205 3.30 -16.78 -2.50
CA MET A 205 4.05 -17.03 -3.73
C MET A 205 3.22 -17.87 -4.70
N PRO A 206 3.28 -17.58 -6.01
CA PRO A 206 2.68 -18.42 -7.03
C PRO A 206 3.19 -19.86 -6.96
N THR A 207 2.31 -20.83 -7.26
CA THR A 207 2.63 -22.27 -7.18
C THR A 207 3.83 -22.64 -8.04
N GLU A 208 4.01 -22.00 -9.18
CA GLU A 208 5.13 -22.21 -10.11
C GLU A 208 6.47 -21.87 -9.45
N MET A 209 6.48 -20.96 -8.50
CA MET A 209 7.69 -20.54 -7.78
C MET A 209 8.05 -21.47 -6.62
N VAL A 210 7.12 -22.29 -6.15
CA VAL A 210 7.35 -23.18 -4.98
C VAL A 210 8.39 -24.26 -5.30
N ASN A 211 8.46 -24.73 -6.54
CA ASN A 211 9.39 -25.77 -7.01
C ASN A 211 10.77 -25.22 -7.41
N GLN A 212 10.97 -23.90 -7.35
CA GLN A 212 12.27 -23.24 -7.59
C GLN A 212 13.14 -23.30 -6.31
N PRO A 213 14.40 -22.85 -6.32
CA PRO A 213 15.17 -22.79 -5.10
C PRO A 213 14.36 -22.15 -3.95
N PRO A 214 14.20 -22.86 -2.82
CA PRO A 214 13.32 -22.39 -1.74
C PRO A 214 13.83 -21.11 -1.12
N LEU A 215 12.94 -20.15 -0.97
CA LEU A 215 13.19 -18.87 -0.33
C LEU A 215 12.95 -18.97 1.18
N THR A 216 13.52 -18.04 1.91
CA THR A 216 13.32 -17.88 3.36
C THR A 216 13.40 -16.41 3.74
N PHE A 217 12.75 -16.07 4.84
CA PHE A 217 12.82 -14.75 5.45
C PHE A 217 13.87 -14.76 6.56
N VAL A 218 14.69 -13.71 6.61
CA VAL A 218 15.71 -13.49 7.64
C VAL A 218 15.43 -12.11 8.25
N PRO A 219 15.16 -11.99 9.55
CA PRO A 219 14.91 -10.72 10.21
C PRO A 219 16.12 -9.78 10.09
N ILE A 220 15.86 -8.48 10.01
CA ILE A 220 16.88 -7.41 10.07
C ILE A 220 16.93 -6.88 11.49
N SER A 221 18.13 -6.86 12.11
CA SER A 221 18.30 -6.45 13.51
C SER A 221 17.94 -4.98 13.76
N GLU A 222 18.15 -4.11 12.77
CA GLU A 222 17.85 -2.68 12.85
C GLU A 222 16.34 -2.38 12.91
N THR A 223 15.50 -3.34 12.53
CA THR A 223 14.03 -3.22 12.63
C THR A 223 13.43 -3.99 13.81
N ARG A 224 14.27 -4.55 14.68
CA ARG A 224 13.83 -5.38 15.82
C ARG A 224 12.85 -4.63 16.72
N GLY A 225 11.74 -5.28 17.04
CA GLY A 225 10.71 -4.71 17.90
C GLY A 225 9.86 -3.60 17.27
N GLN A 226 10.21 -3.12 16.08
CA GLN A 226 9.43 -2.11 15.38
C GLN A 226 8.13 -2.68 14.80
N VAL A 227 7.21 -1.80 14.50
CA VAL A 227 6.04 -2.04 13.66
C VAL A 227 6.02 -0.99 12.56
N ILE A 228 5.49 -1.35 11.41
CA ILE A 228 5.30 -0.43 10.31
C ILE A 228 3.81 -0.12 10.24
N LEU A 229 3.45 1.15 10.36
CA LEU A 229 2.07 1.57 10.17
C LEU A 229 1.81 1.86 8.70
N GLY A 230 0.63 1.49 8.23
CA GLY A 230 0.20 1.75 6.87
C GLY A 230 -0.95 2.74 6.82
N ALA A 231 -1.00 3.51 5.73
CA ALA A 231 -1.97 4.57 5.50
C ALA A 231 -2.40 4.63 4.04
N VAL A 232 -3.47 5.34 3.77
CA VAL A 232 -3.82 5.78 2.42
C VAL A 232 -3.07 7.08 2.13
N GLY A 233 -2.35 7.14 1.02
CA GLY A 233 -1.78 8.38 0.52
C GLY A 233 -2.63 8.94 -0.62
N CYS A 234 -2.93 10.24 -0.61
CA CYS A 234 -3.59 10.93 -1.73
C CYS A 234 -2.80 12.16 -2.16
N SER A 235 -3.00 12.58 -3.43
CA SER A 235 -2.39 13.79 -3.99
C SER A 235 -2.53 14.97 -3.03
N ASN A 236 -1.48 15.77 -2.88
CA ASN A 236 -1.51 17.01 -2.09
C ASN A 236 -2.20 18.11 -2.90
N SER A 237 -3.51 18.06 -2.97
CA SER A 237 -4.40 19.05 -3.59
C SER A 237 -5.62 19.28 -2.70
N PRO A 238 -6.39 20.36 -2.91
CA PRO A 238 -7.63 20.58 -2.16
C PRO A 238 -8.58 19.38 -2.21
N GLU A 239 -8.77 18.77 -3.37
CA GLU A 239 -9.63 17.60 -3.56
C GLU A 239 -9.03 16.36 -2.87
N GLY A 240 -7.71 16.19 -2.90
CA GLY A 240 -7.01 15.12 -2.19
C GLY A 240 -7.15 15.22 -0.67
N HIS A 241 -7.13 16.45 -0.14
CA HIS A 241 -7.38 16.70 1.30
C HIS A 241 -8.83 16.37 1.69
N GLU A 242 -9.81 16.74 0.85
CA GLU A 242 -11.22 16.38 1.08
C GLU A 242 -11.41 14.86 1.10
N VAL A 243 -10.81 14.15 0.15
CA VAL A 243 -10.86 12.69 0.11
C VAL A 243 -10.18 12.06 1.34
N LEU A 244 -9.01 12.56 1.76
CA LEU A 244 -8.34 12.07 2.97
C LEU A 244 -9.16 12.32 4.24
N ALA A 245 -9.84 13.47 4.35
CA ALA A 245 -10.73 13.75 5.46
C ALA A 245 -11.89 12.73 5.48
N ALA A 246 -12.52 12.48 4.35
CA ALA A 246 -13.59 11.48 4.24
C ALA A 246 -13.09 10.05 4.55
N ILE A 247 -11.88 9.69 4.11
CA ILE A 247 -11.25 8.41 4.45
C ILE A 247 -11.01 8.30 5.97
N ASN A 248 -10.49 9.35 6.60
CA ASN A 248 -10.21 9.37 8.05
C ASN A 248 -11.51 9.22 8.88
N GLU A 249 -12.63 9.75 8.40
CA GLU A 249 -13.93 9.57 9.01
C GLU A 249 -14.49 8.15 8.81
N ALA A 250 -14.35 7.60 7.60
CA ALA A 250 -14.88 6.27 7.26
C ALA A 250 -14.05 5.11 7.84
N MET A 251 -12.75 5.28 8.00
CA MET A 251 -11.83 4.18 8.32
C MET A 251 -12.04 3.56 9.71
N PRO A 252 -12.26 4.28 10.82
CA PRO A 252 -12.36 3.67 12.16
C PRO A 252 -13.44 2.59 12.29
N PRO A 253 -14.68 2.75 11.80
CA PRO A 253 -15.66 1.67 11.82
C PRO A 253 -15.28 0.52 10.88
N LEU A 254 -14.64 0.78 9.73
CA LEU A 254 -14.17 -0.25 8.82
C LEU A 254 -13.12 -1.15 9.47
N MET A 255 -12.15 -0.60 10.20
CA MET A 255 -11.09 -1.34 10.89
C MET A 255 -11.63 -2.33 11.95
N ARG A 256 -12.87 -2.14 12.43
CA ARG A 256 -13.55 -3.02 13.38
C ARG A 256 -14.46 -4.03 12.69
N SER A 257 -14.64 -3.93 11.39
CA SER A 257 -15.51 -4.83 10.63
C SER A 257 -14.87 -6.22 10.50
N GLU A 258 -15.72 -7.23 10.46
CA GLU A 258 -15.26 -8.61 10.26
C GLU A 258 -14.55 -8.79 8.89
N GLU A 259 -14.99 -8.05 7.88
CA GLU A 259 -14.37 -8.07 6.55
C GLU A 259 -12.91 -7.58 6.61
N TYR A 260 -12.67 -6.46 7.32
CA TYR A 260 -11.33 -5.92 7.50
C TYR A 260 -10.44 -6.87 8.32
N LEU A 261 -10.92 -7.35 9.46
CA LEU A 261 -10.17 -8.25 10.35
C LEU A 261 -9.78 -9.54 9.61
N ARG A 262 -10.70 -10.10 8.82
CA ARG A 262 -10.41 -11.27 7.96
C ARG A 262 -9.36 -10.95 6.89
N ALA A 263 -9.44 -9.79 6.24
CA ALA A 263 -8.47 -9.39 5.23
C ALA A 263 -7.07 -9.27 5.83
N VAL A 264 -6.91 -8.59 6.97
CA VAL A 264 -5.64 -8.48 7.68
C VAL A 264 -5.11 -9.87 8.09
N SER A 265 -5.93 -10.67 8.77
CA SER A 265 -5.54 -12.01 9.25
C SER A 265 -5.09 -12.92 8.10
N ARG A 266 -5.80 -12.89 6.98
CA ARG A 266 -5.50 -13.74 5.81
C ARG A 266 -4.19 -13.34 5.13
N TRP A 267 -4.01 -12.04 4.89
CA TRP A 267 -2.99 -11.56 3.98
C TRP A 267 -1.69 -11.14 4.64
N LEU A 268 -1.76 -10.61 5.87
CA LEU A 268 -0.62 -9.96 6.51
C LEU A 268 -0.06 -10.72 7.72
N VAL A 269 -0.84 -11.64 8.29
CA VAL A 269 -0.47 -12.25 9.57
C VAL A 269 -0.21 -13.75 9.41
N PRO A 270 1.01 -14.22 9.67
CA PRO A 270 1.27 -15.65 9.75
C PRO A 270 0.36 -16.33 10.77
N ALA A 271 -0.14 -17.53 10.46
CA ALA A 271 -1.07 -18.26 11.33
C ALA A 271 -0.55 -18.45 12.77
N THR A 272 0.76 -18.59 12.92
CA THR A 272 1.44 -18.77 14.21
C THR A 272 1.59 -17.47 15.01
N MET A 273 1.33 -16.31 14.43
CA MET A 273 1.53 -15.00 15.07
C MET A 273 0.23 -14.22 15.32
N GLN A 274 -0.94 -14.83 15.09
CA GLN A 274 -2.23 -14.13 15.16
C GLN A 274 -2.44 -13.41 16.51
N ALA A 275 -2.25 -14.08 17.65
CA ALA A 275 -2.48 -13.48 18.95
C ALA A 275 -1.52 -12.31 19.24
N GLU A 276 -0.23 -12.50 18.96
CA GLU A 276 0.79 -11.47 19.16
C GLU A 276 0.56 -10.27 18.23
N TYR A 277 0.21 -10.51 16.98
CA TYR A 277 -0.09 -9.46 16.02
C TYR A 277 -1.24 -8.57 16.50
N TRP A 278 -2.39 -9.16 16.90
CA TRP A 278 -3.56 -8.40 17.32
C TRP A 278 -3.32 -7.62 18.62
N ARG A 279 -2.54 -8.18 19.56
CA ARG A 279 -2.11 -7.45 20.74
C ARG A 279 -1.31 -6.19 20.37
N ARG A 280 -0.31 -6.32 19.50
CA ARG A 280 0.52 -5.19 19.02
C ARG A 280 -0.28 -4.22 18.14
N TYR A 281 -1.22 -4.71 17.37
CA TYR A 281 -2.11 -3.91 16.56
C TYR A 281 -2.94 -2.96 17.43
N ASP A 282 -3.54 -3.46 18.50
CA ASP A 282 -4.31 -2.64 19.44
C ASP A 282 -3.42 -1.60 20.13
N GLU A 283 -2.22 -1.98 20.56
CA GLU A 283 -1.26 -1.05 21.17
C GLU A 283 -0.82 0.06 20.20
N ALA A 284 -0.65 -0.25 18.92
CA ALA A 284 -0.14 0.68 17.92
C ALA A 284 -1.21 1.61 17.34
N LEU A 285 -2.43 1.11 17.13
CA LEU A 285 -3.51 1.83 16.45
C LEU A 285 -4.61 2.35 17.40
N TYR A 286 -4.70 1.80 18.60
CA TYR A 286 -5.66 2.20 19.63
C TYR A 286 -4.98 2.43 20.98
N PRO A 287 -3.97 3.29 21.07
CA PRO A 287 -3.28 3.52 22.35
C PRO A 287 -4.27 4.06 23.39
N PRO A 288 -4.14 3.69 24.69
CA PRO A 288 -5.07 4.07 25.75
C PRO A 288 -5.32 5.59 25.87
N ALA A 289 -4.35 6.41 25.47
CA ALA A 289 -4.47 7.87 25.48
C ALA A 289 -5.48 8.42 24.44
N LEU A 290 -5.86 7.66 23.43
CA LEU A 290 -6.85 8.05 22.41
C LEU A 290 -8.27 7.55 22.75
N GLN A 291 -8.46 6.85 23.87
CA GLN A 291 -9.76 6.31 24.30
C GLN A 291 -10.47 7.22 25.31
N GLN A 292 -9.89 8.39 25.63
CA GLN A 292 -10.48 9.45 26.46
C GLN A 292 -11.02 10.56 25.57
#